data_5e8e846a4203ca1c828b2910ba8367aa
#
_entry.id   5e8e846a4203ca1c828b2910ba8367aa
#
_cell.length_a   1.000
_cell.length_b   1.000
_cell.length_c   1.000
_cell.angle_alpha   90.00
_cell.angle_beta   90.00
_cell.angle_gamma   90.00
#
_symmetry.space_group_name_H-M   'P 1'
#
loop_
_entity.id
_entity.type
_entity.pdbx_description
1 polymer ?
#
loop_
_entity_poly.entity_id
_entity_poly.type
_entity_poly.pdbx_seq_one_letter_code
_entity_poly.pdbx_strand_id
1 'polypeptide(L)' 'MTTVLKPTVKQLRDRRAKLLDSIRLSEEDLRERARRHELTSEEYYALETLEEIDYLLGSDSPAA' A
#
# COMPACT_ATOMS: atom_id res chain seq x y z
N MET A 1 -9.00 26.09 0.04
CA MET A 1 -9.06 25.55 0.12
C MET A 1 -9.58 24.45 -0.32
N THR A 2 -9.44 23.92 -0.91
CA THR A 2 -9.94 22.97 -1.25
C THR A 2 -9.59 21.79 -0.73
N THR A 3 -10.21 20.91 -0.46
CA THR A 3 -9.86 19.78 0.09
C THR A 3 -9.88 18.71 -0.83
N VAL A 4 -8.91 17.92 -0.90
CA VAL A 4 -8.89 16.81 -1.77
C VAL A 4 -9.62 15.72 -1.12
N LEU A 5 -10.68 15.33 -1.64
CA LEU A 5 -11.46 14.30 -1.05
C LEU A 5 -10.98 12.93 -1.39
N LYS A 6 -10.41 12.73 -2.55
CA LYS A 6 -9.92 11.42 -2.92
C LYS A 6 -8.57 11.54 -3.51
N PRO A 7 -7.64 10.69 -3.15
CA PRO A 7 -6.33 10.71 -3.80
C PRO A 7 -6.46 10.19 -5.23
N THR A 8 -5.63 10.68 -6.09
CA THR A 8 -5.62 10.21 -7.46
C THR A 8 -4.86 8.90 -7.53
N VAL A 9 -5.02 8.21 -8.64
CA VAL A 9 -4.29 6.96 -8.86
C VAL A 9 -2.80 7.22 -8.78
N LYS A 10 -2.35 8.32 -9.35
CA LYS A 10 -0.94 8.63 -9.32
C LYS A 10 -0.46 8.84 -7.89
N GLN A 11 -1.24 9.51 -7.09
CA GLN A 11 -0.86 9.75 -5.70
C GLN A 11 -0.81 8.44 -4.93
N LEU A 12 -1.75 7.55 -5.18
CA LEU A 12 -1.76 6.27 -4.50
C LEU A 12 -0.56 5.44 -4.89
N ARG A 13 -0.22 5.42 -6.17
CA ARG A 13 0.94 4.67 -6.62
C ARG A 13 2.22 5.24 -6.04
N ASP A 14 2.30 6.56 -5.96
CA ASP A 14 3.47 7.19 -5.42
C ASP A 14 3.62 6.87 -3.94
N ARG A 15 2.52 6.90 -3.20
CA ARG A 15 2.55 6.55 -1.80
C ARG A 15 2.98 5.10 -1.60
N ARG A 16 2.50 4.23 -2.47
CA ARG A 16 2.85 2.83 -2.40
C ARG A 16 4.34 2.63 -2.59
N ALA A 17 4.89 3.29 -3.59
CA ALA A 17 6.31 3.17 -3.88
C ALA A 17 7.15 3.71 -2.73
N LYS A 18 6.75 4.84 -2.16
CA LYS A 18 7.49 5.42 -1.07
C LYS A 18 7.43 4.53 0.17
N LEU A 19 6.29 3.90 0.38
CA LEU A 19 6.14 3.03 1.52
C LEU A 19 7.10 1.85 1.42
N LEU A 20 7.15 1.22 0.27
CA LEU A 20 8.04 0.09 0.08
C LEU A 20 9.50 0.52 0.17
N ASP A 21 9.80 1.70 -0.35
CA ASP A 21 11.16 2.19 -0.29
C ASP A 21 11.57 2.44 1.16
N SER A 22 10.64 2.90 1.98
CA SER A 22 10.97 3.21 3.35
C SER A 22 11.30 1.97 4.16
N ILE A 23 10.70 0.84 3.83
CA ILE A 23 11.01 -0.39 4.53
C ILE A 23 12.03 -1.22 3.78
N ARG A 24 12.43 -0.77 2.60
CA ARG A 24 13.47 -1.43 1.80
C ARG A 24 13.13 -2.86 1.47
N LEU A 25 11.87 -3.12 1.22
CA LEU A 25 11.42 -4.43 0.80
C LEU A 25 10.55 -4.28 -0.42
N SER A 26 10.57 -5.30 -1.26
CA SER A 26 9.62 -5.32 -2.35
C SER A 26 8.29 -5.82 -1.82
N GLU A 27 7.26 -5.64 -2.60
CA GLU A 27 5.96 -6.11 -2.18
C GLU A 27 5.95 -7.63 -2.02
N GLU A 28 6.64 -8.34 -2.90
CA GLU A 28 6.71 -9.78 -2.80
C GLU A 28 7.39 -10.20 -1.51
N ASP A 29 8.48 -9.54 -1.18
CA ASP A 29 9.20 -9.88 0.04
C ASP A 29 8.33 -9.61 1.26
N LEU A 30 7.59 -8.51 1.25
CA LEU A 30 6.74 -8.17 2.36
C LEU A 30 5.65 -9.22 2.55
N ARG A 31 5.04 -9.65 1.45
CA ARG A 31 3.99 -10.66 1.55
C ARG A 31 4.55 -12.01 1.97
N GLU A 32 5.77 -12.30 1.55
CA GLU A 32 6.41 -13.55 1.96
C GLU A 32 6.63 -13.55 3.46
N ARG A 33 7.12 -12.45 4.00
CA ARG A 33 7.31 -12.38 5.43
C ARG A 33 5.99 -12.47 6.19
N ALA A 34 4.94 -11.91 5.61
CA ALA A 34 3.62 -11.99 6.22
C ALA A 34 3.16 -13.44 6.31
N ARG A 35 3.42 -14.22 5.26
CA ARG A 35 3.02 -15.61 5.29
C ARG A 35 3.78 -16.39 6.35
N ARG A 36 5.00 -15.97 6.63
CA ARG A 36 5.79 -16.65 7.63
C ARG A 36 5.61 -16.07 9.02
N HIS A 37 4.76 -15.06 9.14
CA HIS A 37 4.52 -14.39 10.42
C HIS A 37 5.82 -13.80 10.96
N GLU A 38 6.60 -13.21 10.07
CA GLU A 38 7.88 -12.63 10.46
C GLU A 38 7.90 -11.13 10.27
N LEU A 39 6.76 -10.49 10.30
CA LEU A 39 6.71 -9.04 10.09
C LEU A 39 7.05 -8.30 11.37
N THR A 40 7.84 -7.25 11.25
CA THR A 40 8.01 -6.35 12.37
C THR A 40 6.79 -5.45 12.42
N SER A 41 6.69 -4.66 13.47
CA SER A 41 5.56 -3.74 13.60
C SER A 41 5.49 -2.78 12.43
N GLU A 42 6.62 -2.26 12.02
CA GLU A 42 6.65 -1.32 10.90
C GLU A 42 6.25 -2.01 9.60
N GLU A 43 6.72 -3.24 9.42
CA GLU A 43 6.39 -3.98 8.22
C GLU A 43 4.91 -4.34 8.19
N TYR A 44 4.36 -4.68 9.34
CA TYR A 44 2.95 -4.99 9.40
C TYR A 44 2.11 -3.77 9.05
N TYR A 45 2.49 -2.61 9.57
CA TYR A 45 1.79 -1.37 9.25
C TYR A 45 1.90 -1.08 7.75
N ALA A 46 3.08 -1.31 7.19
CA ALA A 46 3.29 -1.09 5.77
C ALA A 46 2.40 -2.01 4.94
N LEU A 47 2.29 -3.26 5.35
CA LEU A 47 1.46 -4.19 4.61
C LEU A 47 -0.01 -3.78 4.67
N GLU A 48 -0.48 -3.37 5.83
CA GLU A 48 -1.85 -2.91 5.95
C GLU A 48 -2.09 -1.70 5.06
N THR A 49 -1.16 -0.78 5.04
CA THR A 49 -1.30 0.40 4.22
C THR A 49 -1.28 0.05 2.74
N LEU A 50 -0.42 -0.91 2.37
CA LEU A 50 -0.40 -1.35 0.98
C LEU A 50 -1.73 -1.97 0.58
N GLU A 51 -2.30 -2.77 1.43
CA GLU A 51 -3.57 -3.39 1.11
C GLU A 51 -4.67 -2.35 0.99
N GLU A 52 -4.61 -1.33 1.82
CA GLU A 52 -5.58 -0.25 1.73
C GLU A 52 -5.42 0.50 0.40
N ILE A 53 -4.18 0.79 0.02
CA ILE A 53 -3.93 1.47 -1.23
C ILE A 53 -4.41 0.62 -2.40
N ASP A 54 -4.09 -0.67 -2.37
CA ASP A 54 -4.53 -1.56 -3.44
C ASP A 54 -6.05 -1.64 -3.50
N TYR A 55 -6.70 -1.62 -2.36
CA TYR A 55 -8.15 -1.63 -2.35
C TYR A 55 -8.70 -0.37 -3.00
N LEU A 56 -8.11 0.78 -2.69
CA LEU A 56 -8.57 2.02 -3.28
C LEU A 56 -8.31 2.06 -4.78
N LEU A 57 -7.17 1.52 -5.21
CA LEU A 57 -6.90 1.46 -6.63
C LEU A 57 -7.87 0.53 -7.32
N GLY A 58 -8.20 -0.56 -6.67
CA GLY A 58 -9.12 -1.50 -7.28
C GLY A 58 -10.54 -1.00 -7.28
N SER A 59 -10.93 -0.27 -6.27
CA SER A 59 -12.30 0.19 -6.22
C SER A 59 -12.59 1.25 -7.28
N ASP A 60 -11.53 1.77 -7.91
CA ASP A 60 -11.74 2.67 -8.99
C ASP A 60 -12.16 1.93 -10.20
N SER A 61 -12.10 0.65 -10.21
CA SER A 61 -12.45 -0.14 -11.33
C SER A 61 -13.93 -0.27 -11.42
N PRO A 62 -14.46 -0.11 -12.55
CA PRO A 62 -15.88 -0.19 -12.68
C PRO A 62 -16.35 -1.56 -12.64
N ALA A 63 -15.63 -2.40 -12.46
CA ALA A 63 -16.05 -3.62 -12.54
C ALA A 63 -17.01 -3.91 -11.79
N ALA A 64 -17.16 -3.62 -11.20
CA ALA A 64 -18.11 -3.95 -10.51
C ALA A 64 -18.79 -4.74 -10.92
#